data_320bbcec73033814d7a9421fc09eb068
#
_entry.id   320bbcec73033814d7a9421fc09eb068
#
_cell.length_a   1.000
_cell.length_b   1.000
_cell.length_c   1.000
_cell.angle_alpha   90.00
_cell.angle_beta   90.00
_cell.angle_gamma   90.00
#
_symmetry.space_group_name_H-M   'P 1'
#
loop_
_entity.id
_entity.type
_entity.pdbx_description
1 polymer ?
#
loop_
_entity_poly.entity_id
_entity_poly.type
_entity_poly.pdbx_seq_one_letter_code
_entity_poly.pdbx_strand_id
1 'polypeptide(L)'
;MRRIEYALAALLLLCSCQEKIDYWMTDAATATMDRIVGEYVPVSAEWSEGRIDLNGDGISDSDFLTELSTAMGGRFDYMDHLNVDMDETFAYKVRIVWDCRVAELYIYPHWQPDVFWNPYSLYEDFEIGTDGTFPQSLTFPGREFEDDTGYHKQIYVFKDIVCEFKEPDALSIKAETVFYDYASESVKRGTVTYFFKCVSGKGKKSGP
;
A
#
# COMPACT_ATOMS: atom_id res chain seq x y z
N MET A 1 -22.63 47.35 -40.81
CA MET A 1 -21.34 47.14 -40.08
C MET A 1 -21.50 47.17 -38.57
N ARG A 2 -22.30 47.99 -37.93
CA ARG A 2 -22.45 48.06 -36.47
C ARG A 2 -23.02 46.80 -35.77
N ARG A 3 -23.77 45.93 -36.46
CA ARG A 3 -24.32 44.69 -35.84
C ARG A 3 -23.33 43.55 -35.63
N ILE A 4 -22.22 43.56 -36.38
CA ILE A 4 -21.17 42.53 -36.26
C ILE A 4 -20.28 42.82 -35.06
N GLU A 5 -20.04 44.06 -34.71
CA GLU A 5 -19.22 44.48 -33.57
C GLU A 5 -19.84 44.08 -32.23
N TYR A 6 -21.18 44.16 -32.11
CA TYR A 6 -21.87 43.72 -30.89
C TYR A 6 -21.93 42.21 -30.72
N ALA A 7 -21.95 41.46 -31.83
CA ALA A 7 -21.89 40.00 -31.77
C ALA A 7 -20.50 39.49 -31.32
N LEU A 8 -19.42 40.17 -31.78
CA LEU A 8 -18.07 39.83 -31.36
C LEU A 8 -17.80 40.18 -29.88
N ALA A 9 -18.31 41.33 -29.42
CA ALA A 9 -18.20 41.75 -28.03
C ALA A 9 -18.98 40.81 -27.09
N ALA A 10 -20.16 40.34 -27.49
CA ALA A 10 -20.95 39.36 -26.73
C ALA A 10 -20.25 37.98 -26.69
N LEU A 11 -19.60 37.56 -27.76
CA LEU A 11 -18.85 36.29 -27.80
C LEU A 11 -17.61 36.36 -26.90
N LEU A 12 -16.92 37.48 -26.83
CA LEU A 12 -15.75 37.67 -25.95
C LEU A 12 -16.15 37.73 -24.47
N LEU A 13 -17.35 38.22 -24.14
CA LEU A 13 -17.89 38.24 -22.79
C LEU A 13 -18.34 36.83 -22.33
N LEU A 14 -18.76 35.95 -23.24
CA LEU A 14 -19.11 34.59 -22.94
C LEU A 14 -17.87 33.70 -22.76
N CYS A 15 -16.73 34.06 -23.36
CA CYS A 15 -15.45 33.35 -23.15
C CYS A 15 -14.73 33.76 -21.85
N SER A 16 -15.16 34.84 -21.17
CA SER A 16 -14.50 35.30 -19.95
C SER A 16 -15.12 34.74 -18.65
N CYS A 17 -16.20 33.99 -18.74
CA CYS A 17 -16.80 33.26 -17.61
C CYS A 17 -16.43 31.75 -17.68
N GLN A 18 -15.20 31.40 -18.00
CA GLN A 18 -14.64 30.26 -17.30
C GLN A 18 -14.37 30.76 -15.88
N GLU A 19 -15.32 30.49 -14.98
CA GLU A 19 -14.94 30.42 -13.56
C GLU A 19 -13.68 29.58 -13.52
N LYS A 20 -12.53 30.19 -13.26
CA LYS A 20 -11.43 29.48 -12.67
C LYS A 20 -12.04 28.93 -11.40
N ILE A 21 -12.41 27.67 -11.42
CA ILE A 21 -12.62 26.92 -10.20
C ILE A 21 -11.23 26.95 -9.58
N ASP A 22 -11.01 27.92 -8.70
CA ASP A 22 -9.83 27.96 -7.87
C ASP A 22 -9.97 26.73 -6.98
N TYR A 23 -9.32 25.63 -7.37
CA TYR A 23 -9.12 24.42 -6.58
C TYR A 23 -8.16 24.72 -5.42
N TRP A 24 -8.39 25.82 -4.73
CA TRP A 24 -7.66 26.13 -3.53
C TRP A 24 -8.17 25.18 -2.43
N MET A 25 -7.31 24.27 -2.05
CA MET A 25 -7.56 23.48 -0.84
C MET A 25 -7.70 24.44 0.34
N THR A 26 -8.60 24.10 1.25
CA THR A 26 -8.67 24.80 2.54
C THR A 26 -7.38 24.60 3.33
N ASP A 27 -7.06 25.51 4.25
CA ASP A 27 -5.90 25.39 5.13
C ASP A 27 -5.93 24.06 5.91
N ALA A 28 -7.11 23.61 6.36
CA ALA A 28 -7.29 22.36 7.07
C ALA A 28 -6.96 21.14 6.20
N ALA A 29 -7.46 21.10 4.96
CA ALA A 29 -7.16 20.02 4.02
C ALA A 29 -5.69 20.02 3.62
N THR A 30 -5.10 21.20 3.38
CA THR A 30 -3.67 21.35 3.08
C THR A 30 -2.81 20.83 4.23
N ALA A 31 -3.12 21.19 5.47
CA ALA A 31 -2.41 20.72 6.65
C ALA A 31 -2.48 19.18 6.81
N THR A 32 -3.64 18.58 6.47
CA THR A 32 -3.79 17.12 6.47
C THR A 32 -2.96 16.48 5.35
N MET A 33 -3.02 17.03 4.12
CA MET A 33 -2.20 16.59 3.00
C MET A 33 -0.72 16.59 3.33
N ASP A 34 -0.19 17.72 3.82
CA ASP A 34 1.22 17.87 4.18
C ASP A 34 1.67 16.87 5.24
N ARG A 35 0.74 16.35 6.01
CA ARG A 35 0.97 15.38 7.07
C ARG A 35 1.03 13.94 6.57
N ILE A 36 0.14 13.55 5.63
CA ILE A 36 -0.02 12.16 5.21
C ILE A 36 0.61 11.83 3.86
N VAL A 37 0.79 12.81 2.97
CA VAL A 37 1.40 12.59 1.66
C VAL A 37 2.90 12.42 1.79
N GLY A 38 3.43 11.38 1.20
CA GLY A 38 4.86 11.09 1.18
C GLY A 38 5.18 9.64 0.90
N GLU A 39 6.46 9.36 0.94
CA GLU A 39 7.03 8.03 0.82
C GLU A 39 7.20 7.41 2.19
N TYR A 40 6.75 6.18 2.34
CA TYR A 40 6.79 5.42 3.58
C TYR A 40 7.62 4.16 3.38
N VAL A 41 8.50 3.88 4.34
CA VAL A 41 9.32 2.67 4.36
C VAL A 41 8.90 1.75 5.50
N PRO A 42 8.93 0.43 5.32
CA PRO A 42 8.66 -0.50 6.40
C PRO A 42 9.78 -0.44 7.44
N VAL A 43 9.42 -0.29 8.71
CA VAL A 43 10.36 -0.22 9.82
C VAL A 43 10.33 -1.48 10.68
N SER A 44 9.23 -2.21 10.66
CA SER A 44 9.09 -3.52 11.29
C SER A 44 7.90 -4.28 10.69
N ALA A 45 7.85 -5.58 10.92
CA ALA A 45 6.68 -6.38 10.66
C ALA A 45 6.49 -7.41 11.77
N GLU A 46 5.23 -7.75 12.05
CA GLU A 46 4.86 -8.73 13.07
C GLU A 46 4.04 -9.86 12.44
N TRP A 47 4.36 -11.09 12.81
CA TRP A 47 3.63 -12.28 12.48
C TRP A 47 2.81 -12.75 13.68
N SER A 48 1.51 -12.99 13.50
CA SER A 48 0.58 -13.32 14.59
C SER A 48 0.92 -14.62 15.33
N GLU A 49 1.57 -15.56 14.63
CA GLU A 49 1.94 -16.86 15.18
C GLU A 49 3.32 -16.85 15.87
N GLY A 50 3.94 -15.67 16.00
CA GLY A 50 5.20 -15.45 16.70
C GLY A 50 6.41 -15.70 15.81
N ARG A 51 7.19 -16.73 16.08
CA ARG A 51 8.43 -17.04 15.33
C ARG A 51 8.16 -17.92 14.13
N ILE A 52 8.92 -17.70 13.06
CA ILE A 52 8.85 -18.48 11.82
C ILE A 52 10.21 -18.54 11.16
N ASP A 53 10.52 -19.63 10.48
CA ASP A 53 11.67 -19.79 9.60
C ASP A 53 11.19 -19.75 8.14
N LEU A 54 11.35 -18.63 7.48
CA LEU A 54 10.95 -18.42 6.08
C LEU A 54 12.10 -18.68 5.10
N ASN A 55 13.33 -18.57 5.56
CA ASN A 55 14.53 -18.63 4.72
C ASN A 55 15.16 -20.02 4.66
N GLY A 56 14.71 -20.96 5.52
CA GLY A 56 15.16 -22.35 5.55
C GLY A 56 16.53 -22.55 6.19
N ASP A 57 17.00 -21.64 7.04
CA ASP A 57 18.27 -21.78 7.75
C ASP A 57 18.17 -22.60 9.04
N GLY A 58 16.96 -23.01 9.41
CA GLY A 58 16.64 -23.79 10.60
C GLY A 58 16.47 -22.93 11.86
N ILE A 59 16.45 -21.61 11.74
CA ILE A 59 16.32 -20.68 12.86
C ILE A 59 15.01 -19.89 12.71
N SER A 60 14.04 -20.19 13.57
CA SER A 60 12.82 -19.35 13.63
C SER A 60 13.12 -18.04 14.33
N ASP A 61 12.93 -16.92 13.67
CA ASP A 61 13.11 -15.59 14.24
C ASP A 61 11.78 -14.87 14.49
N SER A 62 11.83 -13.91 15.40
CA SER A 62 10.74 -12.96 15.67
C SER A 62 10.88 -11.67 14.88
N ASP A 63 12.05 -11.39 14.29
CA ASP A 63 12.24 -10.31 13.33
C ASP A 63 11.72 -10.75 11.95
N PHE A 64 10.41 -10.69 11.84
CA PHE A 64 9.71 -11.14 10.64
C PHE A 64 10.13 -10.38 9.37
N LEU A 65 10.49 -9.11 9.48
CA LEU A 65 10.91 -8.32 8.33
C LEU A 65 12.25 -8.80 7.78
N THR A 66 13.20 -9.13 8.67
CA THR A 66 14.49 -9.71 8.29
C THR A 66 14.32 -11.12 7.70
N GLU A 67 13.49 -11.97 8.32
CA GLU A 67 13.15 -13.29 7.78
C GLU A 67 12.58 -13.20 6.36
N LEU A 68 11.59 -12.34 6.16
CA LEU A 68 10.94 -12.13 4.87
C LEU A 68 11.95 -11.62 3.81
N SER A 69 12.78 -10.65 4.16
CA SER A 69 13.80 -10.10 3.27
C SER A 69 14.81 -11.18 2.83
N THR A 70 15.26 -12.00 3.76
CA THR A 70 16.21 -13.08 3.50
C THR A 70 15.58 -14.16 2.63
N ALA A 71 14.34 -14.56 2.91
CA ALA A 71 13.59 -15.56 2.12
C ALA A 71 13.39 -15.11 0.67
N MET A 72 13.25 -13.81 0.43
CA MET A 72 13.17 -13.22 -0.92
C MET A 72 14.55 -13.03 -1.58
N GLY A 73 15.62 -13.53 -0.99
CA GLY A 73 16.99 -13.43 -1.52
C GLY A 73 17.56 -12.01 -1.48
N GLY A 74 17.20 -11.21 -0.48
CA GLY A 74 17.60 -9.82 -0.33
C GLY A 74 16.94 -8.86 -1.34
N ARG A 75 16.00 -9.34 -2.15
CA ARG A 75 15.24 -8.52 -3.11
C ARG A 75 14.03 -7.88 -2.43
N PHE A 76 14.30 -7.15 -1.37
CA PHE A 76 13.27 -6.39 -0.66
C PHE A 76 12.87 -5.12 -1.42
N ASP A 77 13.61 -4.76 -2.48
CA ASP A 77 13.53 -3.54 -3.29
C ASP A 77 12.11 -3.20 -3.80
N TYR A 78 11.20 -4.17 -3.82
CA TYR A 78 9.82 -3.96 -4.26
C TYR A 78 8.82 -3.70 -3.12
N MET A 79 9.23 -3.93 -1.86
CA MET A 79 8.39 -3.69 -0.69
C MET A 79 8.85 -2.48 0.14
N ASP A 80 9.97 -1.88 -0.28
CA ASP A 80 10.66 -0.83 0.48
C ASP A 80 9.88 0.47 0.53
N HIS A 81 8.94 0.66 -0.40
CA HIS A 81 8.28 1.94 -0.57
C HIS A 81 6.77 1.77 -0.70
N LEU A 82 6.08 2.44 0.19
CA LEU A 82 4.65 2.71 0.08
C LEU A 82 4.50 4.21 -0.19
N ASN A 83 3.72 4.56 -1.20
CA ASN A 83 3.49 5.94 -1.56
C ASN A 83 2.07 6.37 -1.20
N VAL A 84 1.96 7.54 -0.60
CA VAL A 84 0.71 8.28 -0.44
C VAL A 84 0.86 9.55 -1.25
N ASP A 85 0.20 9.62 -2.40
CA ASP A 85 0.38 10.69 -3.37
C ASP A 85 -0.90 11.51 -3.54
N MET A 86 -0.74 12.79 -3.88
CA MET A 86 -1.85 13.61 -4.34
C MET A 86 -2.22 13.23 -5.77
N ASP A 87 -3.52 13.17 -6.07
CA ASP A 87 -3.97 13.15 -7.44
C ASP A 87 -3.73 14.55 -8.06
N GLU A 88 -2.95 14.61 -9.14
CA GLU A 88 -2.64 15.87 -9.82
C GLU A 88 -3.86 16.56 -10.44
N THR A 89 -4.93 15.80 -10.65
CA THR A 89 -6.15 16.28 -11.34
C THR A 89 -7.22 16.73 -10.36
N PHE A 90 -7.23 16.17 -9.13
CA PHE A 90 -8.28 16.43 -8.14
C PHE A 90 -7.69 16.86 -6.80
N ALA A 91 -7.84 18.11 -6.42
CA ALA A 91 -7.17 18.75 -5.30
C ALA A 91 -7.36 18.07 -3.93
N TYR A 92 -8.46 17.36 -3.71
CA TYR A 92 -8.77 16.69 -2.44
C TYR A 92 -8.58 15.17 -2.49
N LYS A 93 -8.16 14.63 -3.63
CA LYS A 93 -8.00 13.20 -3.82
C LYS A 93 -6.58 12.77 -3.53
N VAL A 94 -6.46 11.71 -2.76
CA VAL A 94 -5.20 11.08 -2.37
C VAL A 94 -5.23 9.64 -2.78
N ARG A 95 -4.08 9.14 -3.19
CA ARG A 95 -3.86 7.78 -3.62
C ARG A 95 -2.83 7.11 -2.74
N ILE A 96 -3.14 5.93 -2.23
CA ILE A 96 -2.16 5.05 -1.61
C ILE A 96 -1.79 3.93 -2.57
N VAL A 97 -0.49 3.69 -2.72
CA VAL A 97 0.05 2.61 -3.57
C VAL A 97 1.14 1.88 -2.79
N TRP A 98 1.03 0.57 -2.71
CA TRP A 98 2.09 -0.28 -2.19
C TRP A 98 2.25 -1.52 -3.05
N ASP A 99 3.43 -1.66 -3.66
CA ASP A 99 3.83 -2.87 -4.36
C ASP A 99 4.47 -3.83 -3.37
N CYS A 100 3.87 -4.99 -3.18
CA CYS A 100 4.36 -6.00 -2.25
C CYS A 100 4.57 -7.35 -2.93
N ARG A 101 5.18 -8.27 -2.20
CA ARG A 101 5.34 -9.67 -2.59
C ARG A 101 4.53 -10.55 -1.66
N VAL A 102 3.79 -11.46 -2.24
CA VAL A 102 2.94 -12.40 -1.53
C VAL A 102 3.37 -13.82 -1.83
N ALA A 103 3.49 -14.63 -0.80
CA ALA A 103 3.87 -16.03 -0.95
C ALA A 103 2.74 -16.82 -1.63
N GLU A 104 3.12 -17.64 -2.58
CA GLU A 104 2.30 -18.69 -3.18
C GLU A 104 3.02 -20.01 -2.97
N LEU A 105 2.37 -20.96 -2.33
CA LEU A 105 2.96 -22.22 -1.90
C LEU A 105 2.53 -23.34 -2.83
N TYR A 106 3.51 -24.13 -3.26
CA TYR A 106 3.31 -25.40 -3.97
C TYR A 106 3.82 -26.53 -3.09
N ILE A 107 2.89 -27.29 -2.49
CA ILE A 107 3.20 -28.36 -1.54
C ILE A 107 3.13 -29.70 -2.27
N TYR A 108 4.23 -30.42 -2.30
CA TYR A 108 4.37 -31.72 -2.93
C TYR A 108 4.35 -32.84 -1.89
N PRO A 109 3.75 -34.02 -2.18
CA PRO A 109 3.66 -35.13 -1.20
C PRO A 109 5.01 -35.68 -0.71
N HIS A 110 6.08 -35.53 -1.53
CA HIS A 110 7.38 -36.19 -1.28
C HIS A 110 8.57 -35.26 -1.48
N TRP A 111 8.36 -33.96 -1.64
CA TRP A 111 9.40 -32.97 -1.94
C TRP A 111 9.26 -31.79 -1.02
N GLN A 112 10.33 -31.03 -0.89
CA GLN A 112 10.22 -29.73 -0.24
C GLN A 112 9.25 -28.82 -1.03
N PRO A 113 8.49 -27.97 -0.35
CA PRO A 113 7.59 -27.05 -1.02
C PRO A 113 8.37 -26.00 -1.80
N ASP A 114 7.79 -25.58 -2.92
CA ASP A 114 8.25 -24.39 -3.62
C ASP A 114 7.47 -23.18 -3.12
N VAL A 115 8.18 -22.09 -2.83
CA VAL A 115 7.60 -20.81 -2.42
C VAL A 115 7.88 -19.79 -3.51
N PHE A 116 6.84 -19.30 -4.14
CA PHE A 116 6.91 -18.23 -5.14
C PHE A 116 6.47 -16.90 -4.53
N TRP A 117 7.26 -15.86 -4.75
CA TRP A 117 6.97 -14.50 -4.28
C TRP A 117 6.34 -13.69 -5.42
N ASN A 118 5.01 -13.70 -5.48
CA ASN A 118 4.26 -13.03 -6.53
C ASN A 118 4.08 -11.54 -6.24
N PRO A 119 4.20 -10.68 -7.27
CA PRO A 119 3.92 -9.27 -7.11
C PRO A 119 2.43 -9.05 -6.86
N TYR A 120 2.11 -8.15 -5.95
CA TYR A 120 0.77 -7.69 -5.66
C TYR A 120 0.80 -6.19 -5.40
N SER A 121 -0.06 -5.43 -6.08
CA SER A 121 -0.16 -3.99 -5.88
C SER A 121 -1.45 -3.67 -5.13
N LEU A 122 -1.31 -3.09 -3.95
CA LEU A 122 -2.39 -2.44 -3.25
C LEU A 122 -2.56 -1.03 -3.80
N TYR A 123 -3.78 -0.70 -4.13
CA TYR A 123 -4.12 0.59 -4.72
C TYR A 123 -5.49 1.01 -4.23
N GLU A 124 -5.59 2.22 -3.66
CA GLU A 124 -6.85 2.81 -3.24
C GLU A 124 -6.79 4.34 -3.31
N ASP A 125 -7.88 4.93 -3.77
CA ASP A 125 -8.08 6.37 -3.77
C ASP A 125 -9.03 6.76 -2.63
N PHE A 126 -8.74 7.85 -1.94
CA PHE A 126 -9.62 8.43 -0.94
C PHE A 126 -9.62 9.96 -1.00
N GLU A 127 -10.60 10.57 -0.38
CA GLU A 127 -10.75 12.03 -0.37
C GLU A 127 -10.48 12.59 1.02
N ILE A 128 -9.88 13.79 1.05
CA ILE A 128 -9.75 14.62 2.25
C ILE A 128 -10.90 15.63 2.23
N GLY A 129 -11.66 15.69 3.31
CA GLY A 129 -12.70 16.69 3.47
C GLY A 129 -12.16 18.12 3.54
N THR A 130 -13.00 19.09 3.21
CA THR A 130 -12.63 20.52 3.32
C THR A 130 -12.29 20.95 4.74
N ASP A 131 -12.74 20.20 5.74
CA ASP A 131 -12.40 20.35 7.16
C ASP A 131 -11.12 19.60 7.57
N GLY A 132 -10.44 18.94 6.61
CA GLY A 132 -9.24 18.15 6.84
C GLY A 132 -9.50 16.74 7.34
N THR A 133 -10.75 16.28 7.40
CA THR A 133 -11.07 14.89 7.74
C THR A 133 -10.69 13.94 6.61
N PHE A 134 -10.30 12.71 6.95
CA PHE A 134 -10.01 11.64 6.00
C PHE A 134 -10.23 10.28 6.65
N PRO A 135 -10.42 9.19 5.87
CA PRO A 135 -10.56 7.86 6.45
C PRO A 135 -9.30 7.45 7.20
N GLN A 136 -9.43 7.09 8.47
CA GLN A 136 -8.31 6.61 9.28
C GLN A 136 -7.96 5.16 8.97
N SER A 137 -8.84 4.44 8.27
CA SER A 137 -8.67 3.06 7.86
C SER A 137 -9.20 2.85 6.45
N LEU A 138 -8.44 2.14 5.64
CA LEU A 138 -8.77 1.75 4.27
C LEU A 138 -8.73 0.23 4.19
N THR A 139 -9.67 -0.37 3.45
CA THR A 139 -9.70 -1.80 3.17
C THR A 139 -9.43 -2.05 1.70
N PHE A 140 -8.61 -3.05 1.41
CA PHE A 140 -8.26 -3.41 0.03
C PHE A 140 -8.87 -4.76 -0.34
N PRO A 141 -9.19 -4.97 -1.62
CA PRO A 141 -9.60 -6.28 -2.09
C PRO A 141 -8.47 -7.29 -1.87
N GLY A 142 -8.84 -8.45 -1.36
CA GLY A 142 -7.92 -9.56 -1.16
C GLY A 142 -8.18 -10.68 -2.14
N ARG A 143 -7.30 -11.69 -2.12
CA ARG A 143 -7.45 -12.91 -2.90
C ARG A 143 -7.04 -14.12 -2.06
N GLU A 144 -7.83 -15.18 -2.20
CA GLU A 144 -7.53 -16.50 -1.65
C GLU A 144 -7.90 -17.57 -2.66
N PHE A 145 -7.04 -18.56 -2.82
CA PHE A 145 -7.40 -19.80 -3.48
C PHE A 145 -6.56 -20.96 -2.93
N GLU A 146 -7.13 -22.14 -3.04
CA GLU A 146 -6.49 -23.41 -2.73
C GLU A 146 -6.92 -24.41 -3.79
N ASP A 147 -5.96 -25.04 -4.45
CA ASP A 147 -6.20 -26.06 -5.48
C ASP A 147 -5.37 -27.29 -5.19
N ASP A 148 -5.97 -28.47 -5.37
CA ASP A 148 -5.30 -29.74 -5.22
C ASP A 148 -5.41 -30.52 -6.52
N THR A 149 -4.32 -30.56 -7.27
CA THR A 149 -4.25 -31.25 -8.56
C THR A 149 -4.02 -32.77 -8.41
N GLY A 150 -3.84 -33.26 -7.17
CA GLY A 150 -3.39 -34.63 -6.88
C GLY A 150 -1.88 -34.84 -7.08
N TYR A 151 -1.19 -33.92 -7.75
CA TYR A 151 0.25 -33.89 -7.90
C TYR A 151 0.92 -32.93 -6.91
N HIS A 152 0.32 -31.79 -6.70
CA HIS A 152 0.71 -30.78 -5.71
C HIS A 152 -0.54 -30.04 -5.23
N LYS A 153 -0.44 -29.46 -4.04
CA LYS A 153 -1.41 -28.53 -3.50
C LYS A 153 -0.86 -27.12 -3.64
N GLN A 154 -1.62 -26.25 -4.31
CA GLN A 154 -1.31 -24.83 -4.48
C GLN A 154 -2.12 -24.02 -3.48
N ILE A 155 -1.46 -23.12 -2.74
CA ILE A 155 -2.10 -22.30 -1.72
C ILE A 155 -1.65 -20.85 -1.88
N TYR A 156 -2.62 -19.96 -1.96
CA TYR A 156 -2.40 -18.53 -1.98
C TYR A 156 -3.43 -17.85 -1.06
N VAL A 157 -2.96 -17.03 -0.13
CA VAL A 157 -3.81 -16.24 0.76
C VAL A 157 -3.20 -14.87 0.90
N PHE A 158 -3.93 -13.83 0.52
CA PHE A 158 -3.64 -12.44 0.84
C PHE A 158 -4.96 -11.69 0.84
N LYS A 159 -5.57 -11.59 2.02
CA LYS A 159 -6.92 -11.06 2.20
C LYS A 159 -7.08 -10.32 3.51
N ASP A 160 -8.28 -9.77 3.75
CA ASP A 160 -8.61 -8.98 4.93
C ASP A 160 -7.59 -7.85 5.15
N ILE A 161 -7.25 -7.19 4.03
CA ILE A 161 -6.18 -6.21 3.99
C ILE A 161 -6.71 -4.88 4.47
N VAL A 162 -6.08 -4.35 5.53
CA VAL A 162 -6.47 -3.08 6.15
C VAL A 162 -5.23 -2.20 6.32
N CYS A 163 -5.29 -0.99 5.80
CA CYS A 163 -4.32 0.06 6.09
C CYS A 163 -4.90 1.01 7.14
N GLU A 164 -4.13 1.34 8.16
CA GLU A 164 -4.51 2.28 9.20
C GLU A 164 -3.44 3.37 9.35
N PHE A 165 -3.86 4.63 9.29
CA PHE A 165 -3.02 5.76 9.64
C PHE A 165 -2.96 5.88 11.16
N LYS A 166 -1.79 5.66 11.76
CA LYS A 166 -1.60 5.62 13.22
C LYS A 166 -1.25 6.97 13.82
N GLU A 167 -0.32 7.65 13.15
CA GLU A 167 0.20 8.97 13.54
C GLU A 167 0.44 9.82 12.29
N PRO A 168 0.77 11.10 12.42
CA PRO A 168 0.98 11.98 11.27
C PRO A 168 1.96 11.46 10.21
N ASP A 169 2.88 10.59 10.61
CA ASP A 169 3.96 10.09 9.76
C ASP A 169 4.13 8.56 9.83
N ALA A 170 3.12 7.86 10.30
CA ALA A 170 3.14 6.41 10.42
C ALA A 170 1.82 5.77 9.96
N LEU A 171 1.91 4.62 9.34
CA LEU A 171 0.79 3.78 9.00
C LEU A 171 1.13 2.31 9.21
N SER A 172 0.11 1.46 9.27
CA SER A 172 0.28 0.01 9.28
C SER A 172 -0.59 -0.64 8.22
N ILE A 173 -0.10 -1.72 7.62
CA ILE A 173 -0.89 -2.60 6.76
C ILE A 173 -0.94 -3.97 7.41
N LYS A 174 -2.17 -4.44 7.65
CA LYS A 174 -2.48 -5.76 8.19
C LYS A 174 -3.13 -6.61 7.11
N ALA A 175 -2.70 -7.88 6.97
CA ALA A 175 -3.30 -8.82 6.03
C ALA A 175 -3.26 -10.24 6.57
N GLU A 176 -4.28 -11.05 6.28
CA GLU A 176 -4.22 -12.50 6.43
C GLU A 176 -3.41 -13.09 5.28
N THR A 177 -2.47 -13.99 5.60
CA THR A 177 -1.59 -14.62 4.62
C THR A 177 -1.18 -16.02 5.03
N VAL A 178 -0.43 -16.70 4.17
CA VAL A 178 0.07 -18.04 4.35
C VAL A 178 1.57 -18.08 4.08
N PHE A 179 2.29 -18.84 4.92
CA PHE A 179 3.71 -19.10 4.74
C PHE A 179 4.04 -20.57 4.97
N TYR A 180 5.17 -21.00 4.46
CA TYR A 180 5.77 -22.28 4.85
C TYR A 180 6.86 -22.01 5.88
N ASP A 181 6.74 -22.64 7.02
CA ASP A 181 7.71 -22.60 8.10
C ASP A 181 8.65 -23.79 7.95
N TYR A 182 9.90 -23.54 7.54
CA TYR A 182 10.88 -24.58 7.29
C TYR A 182 11.33 -25.30 8.57
N ALA A 183 11.35 -24.59 9.71
CA ALA A 183 11.75 -25.20 10.99
C ALA A 183 10.73 -26.23 11.49
N SER A 184 9.43 -26.00 11.26
CA SER A 184 8.36 -26.95 11.65
C SER A 184 7.86 -27.80 10.50
N GLU A 185 8.41 -27.62 9.30
CA GLU A 185 8.01 -28.28 8.05
C GLU A 185 6.49 -28.22 7.81
N SER A 186 5.88 -27.06 8.03
CA SER A 186 4.43 -26.93 7.97
C SER A 186 3.96 -25.60 7.38
N VAL A 187 2.77 -25.65 6.77
CA VAL A 187 2.05 -24.45 6.33
C VAL A 187 1.46 -23.73 7.55
N LYS A 188 1.77 -22.46 7.69
CA LYS A 188 1.22 -21.57 8.72
C LYS A 188 0.30 -20.55 8.07
N ARG A 189 -0.90 -20.40 8.61
CA ARG A 189 -1.84 -19.31 8.26
C ARG A 189 -1.92 -18.35 9.43
N GLY A 190 -1.89 -17.07 9.15
CA GLY A 190 -1.98 -16.07 10.19
C GLY A 190 -2.05 -14.66 9.59
N THR A 191 -1.82 -13.70 10.45
CA THR A 191 -1.87 -12.29 10.08
C THR A 191 -0.47 -11.71 10.13
N VAL A 192 -0.08 -11.00 9.06
CA VAL A 192 1.10 -10.13 9.08
C VAL A 192 0.65 -8.69 9.26
N THR A 193 1.38 -7.93 10.07
CA THR A 193 1.20 -6.48 10.21
C THR A 193 2.52 -5.81 9.92
N TYR A 194 2.56 -5.02 8.84
CA TYR A 194 3.70 -4.18 8.48
C TYR A 194 3.50 -2.79 9.07
N PHE A 195 4.55 -2.24 9.66
CA PHE A 195 4.58 -0.88 10.20
C PHE A 195 5.48 -0.01 9.33
N PHE A 196 4.96 1.11 8.88
CA PHE A 196 5.64 2.03 7.98
C PHE A 196 5.83 3.38 8.63
N LYS A 197 6.94 4.03 8.27
CA LYS A 197 7.23 5.40 8.66
C LYS A 197 7.50 6.25 7.43
N CYS A 198 6.91 7.44 7.39
CA CYS A 198 7.14 8.41 6.33
C CYS A 198 8.57 8.93 6.37
N VAL A 199 9.29 8.82 5.26
CA VAL A 199 10.69 9.26 5.12
C VAL A 199 10.84 10.51 4.26
N SER A 200 9.89 10.76 3.35
CA SER A 200 9.85 11.96 2.52
C SER A 200 8.41 12.46 2.37
N GLY A 201 8.20 13.74 2.48
CA GLY A 201 6.91 14.41 2.29
C GLY A 201 7.07 15.91 2.26
N LYS A 202 6.07 16.64 1.74
CA LYS A 202 6.14 18.11 1.59
C LYS A 202 6.45 18.88 2.88
N GLY A 203 6.12 18.31 4.05
CA GLY A 203 6.39 18.90 5.36
C GLY A 203 7.72 18.50 5.98
N LYS A 204 8.43 17.51 5.44
CA LYS A 204 9.72 17.06 5.97
C LYS A 204 10.85 17.66 5.13
N LYS A 205 11.61 18.59 5.72
CA LYS A 205 12.91 18.98 5.16
C LYS A 205 13.76 17.71 5.14
N SER A 206 14.23 17.31 3.95
CA SER A 206 15.33 16.35 3.83
C SER A 206 16.43 16.78 4.79
N GLY A 207 16.66 16.00 5.83
CA GLY A 207 17.78 16.21 6.72
C GLY A 207 19.09 16.09 5.94
N PRO A 208 20.16 16.69 6.43
CA PRO A 208 21.43 16.75 5.72
C PRO A 208 22.06 15.38 5.51
#